data_f23444565a2845df567eb69a59d34319
#
_entry.id   f23444565a2845df567eb69a59d34319
#
_cell.length_a   1.000
_cell.length_b   1.000
_cell.length_c   1.000
_cell.angle_alpha   90.00
_cell.angle_beta   90.00
_cell.angle_gamma   90.00
#
_symmetry.space_group_name_H-M   'P 1'
#
loop_
_entity.id
_entity.type
_entity.pdbx_description
1 polymer ?
#
loop_
_entity_poly.entity_id
_entity_poly.type
_entity_poly.pdbx_seq_one_letter_code
_entity_poly.pdbx_strand_id
1 'polypeptide(L)'
;YIPYCLLRFITRGEAVFKINGEEIIVHKNEIAYIPEGAVMSCWALSDNIEFYSIRFCVTARLNDSDFLGEYFHIPTITKNAQESVLTYFQEIYQSATSQNPSRLFRIRGNLELILAYLTQRANAEGEAEAPSERDVPDAHSLEAIRRRNAKTQNINRDPRIQVVVDY
;
A
#
# COMPACT_ATOMS: atom_id res chain seq x y z
N TYR A 1 -3.02 -17.14 0.59
CA TYR A 1 -2.46 -16.42 -0.56
C TYR A 1 -3.47 -15.37 -1.05
N ILE A 2 -3.06 -14.11 -1.10
CA ILE A 2 -3.87 -13.01 -1.65
C ILE A 2 -3.33 -12.61 -3.04
N PRO A 3 -4.17 -12.54 -4.09
CA PRO A 3 -3.76 -12.22 -5.46
C PRO A 3 -3.79 -10.70 -5.76
N TYR A 4 -3.60 -9.87 -4.75
CA TYR A 4 -3.65 -8.42 -4.84
C TYR A 4 -2.86 -7.80 -3.67
N CYS A 5 -2.50 -6.54 -3.78
CA CYS A 5 -2.05 -5.75 -2.64
C CYS A 5 -3.26 -5.30 -1.80
N LEU A 6 -3.12 -5.29 -0.49
CA LEU A 6 -4.17 -4.89 0.44
C LEU A 6 -3.69 -3.77 1.35
N LEU A 7 -4.47 -2.70 1.43
CA LEU A 7 -4.36 -1.68 2.48
C LEU A 7 -5.56 -1.81 3.41
N ARG A 8 -5.31 -1.86 4.72
CA ARG A 8 -6.36 -1.86 5.73
C ARG A 8 -6.07 -0.82 6.80
N PHE A 9 -6.97 0.15 6.94
CA PHE A 9 -6.89 1.21 7.92
C PHE A 9 -7.90 0.96 9.04
N ILE A 10 -7.41 0.70 10.26
CA ILE A 10 -8.26 0.48 11.43
C ILE A 10 -8.70 1.83 12.00
N THR A 11 -10.00 2.09 11.95
CA THR A 11 -10.59 3.33 12.49
C THR A 11 -11.11 3.16 13.90
N ARG A 12 -11.40 1.89 14.31
CA ARG A 12 -11.87 1.55 15.65
C ARG A 12 -11.52 0.12 16.00
N GLY A 13 -11.14 -0.11 17.26
CA GLY A 13 -10.81 -1.43 17.78
C GLY A 13 -9.41 -1.88 17.39
N GLU A 14 -9.18 -3.18 17.49
CA GLU A 14 -7.90 -3.85 17.27
C GLU A 14 -8.12 -5.20 16.58
N ALA A 15 -7.15 -5.61 15.77
CA ALA A 15 -7.15 -6.90 15.10
C ALA A 15 -5.75 -7.52 15.09
N VAL A 16 -5.69 -8.85 15.06
CA VAL A 16 -4.46 -9.57 14.76
C VAL A 16 -4.41 -9.85 13.27
N PHE A 17 -3.28 -9.55 12.66
CA PHE A 17 -2.92 -9.96 11.32
C PHE A 17 -1.81 -10.99 11.40
N LYS A 18 -2.04 -12.16 10.81
CA LYS A 18 -0.99 -13.16 10.60
C LYS A 18 -0.58 -13.10 9.13
N ILE A 19 0.63 -12.62 8.89
CA ILE A 19 1.17 -12.39 7.54
C ILE A 19 2.42 -13.23 7.39
N ASN A 20 2.43 -14.16 6.43
CA ASN A 20 3.55 -15.09 6.18
C ASN A 20 4.03 -15.82 7.44
N GLY A 21 3.11 -16.09 8.40
CA GLY A 21 3.40 -16.77 9.64
C GLY A 21 3.68 -15.87 10.85
N GLU A 22 3.98 -14.60 10.64
CA GLU A 22 4.19 -13.61 11.71
C GLU A 22 2.86 -12.99 12.16
N GLU A 23 2.66 -12.88 13.47
CA GLU A 23 1.46 -12.28 14.06
C GLU A 23 1.76 -10.85 14.51
N ILE A 24 0.96 -9.91 14.05
CA ILE A 24 1.08 -8.48 14.35
C ILE A 24 -0.28 -7.97 14.82
N ILE A 25 -0.30 -7.26 15.95
CA ILE A 25 -1.50 -6.57 16.41
C ILE A 25 -1.54 -5.20 15.72
N VAL A 26 -2.67 -4.91 15.09
CA VAL A 26 -2.92 -3.63 14.42
C VAL A 26 -3.99 -2.88 15.22
N HIS A 27 -3.64 -1.68 15.65
CA HIS A 27 -4.48 -0.84 16.50
C HIS A 27 -5.22 0.24 15.70
N LYS A 28 -6.11 0.94 16.39
CA LYS A 28 -6.74 2.14 15.85
C LYS A 28 -5.70 3.14 15.35
N ASN A 29 -5.99 3.79 14.22
CA ASN A 29 -5.11 4.74 13.52
C ASN A 29 -3.81 4.13 13.00
N GLU A 30 -3.82 2.84 12.72
CA GLU A 30 -2.74 2.16 12.03
C GLU A 30 -3.21 1.65 10.67
N ILE A 31 -2.29 1.65 9.71
CA ILE A 31 -2.53 1.14 8.37
C ILE A 31 -1.66 -0.09 8.16
N ALA A 32 -2.30 -1.22 7.86
CA ALA A 32 -1.61 -2.43 7.44
C ALA A 32 -1.50 -2.45 5.90
N TYR A 33 -0.28 -2.68 5.40
CA TYR A 33 -0.01 -2.99 4.01
C TYR A 33 0.37 -4.46 3.88
N ILE A 34 -0.32 -5.19 3.04
CA ILE A 34 -0.06 -6.59 2.75
C ILE A 34 0.20 -6.73 1.25
N PRO A 35 1.40 -7.21 0.82
CA PRO A 35 1.73 -7.36 -0.58
C PRO A 35 0.97 -8.49 -1.26
N GLU A 36 0.86 -8.41 -2.59
CA GLU A 36 0.40 -9.53 -3.43
C GLU A 36 1.27 -10.75 -3.17
N GLY A 37 0.66 -11.91 -3.08
CA GLY A 37 1.36 -13.18 -2.84
C GLY A 37 1.52 -13.56 -1.37
N ALA A 38 1.23 -12.67 -0.43
CA ALA A 38 1.32 -12.99 0.98
C ALA A 38 0.25 -14.01 1.42
N VAL A 39 0.61 -14.86 2.36
CA VAL A 39 -0.34 -15.72 3.08
C VAL A 39 -0.83 -14.94 4.28
N MET A 40 -2.13 -14.63 4.28
CA MET A 40 -2.73 -13.79 5.31
C MET A 40 -3.95 -14.43 5.94
N SER A 41 -4.05 -14.29 7.26
CA SER A 41 -5.29 -14.42 8.02
C SER A 41 -5.42 -13.26 9.01
N CYS A 42 -6.66 -12.90 9.38
CA CYS A 42 -6.88 -11.87 10.39
C CYS A 42 -8.13 -12.20 11.22
N TRP A 43 -8.12 -11.74 12.47
CA TRP A 43 -9.27 -11.83 13.37
C TRP A 43 -9.35 -10.62 14.30
N ALA A 44 -10.56 -10.27 14.69
CA ALA A 44 -10.79 -9.16 15.60
C ALA A 44 -10.35 -9.53 17.01
N LEU A 45 -9.72 -8.59 17.73
CA LEU A 45 -9.49 -8.65 19.18
C LEU A 45 -10.56 -7.87 19.94
N SER A 46 -11.18 -6.89 19.31
CA SER A 46 -12.23 -6.06 19.89
C SER A 46 -13.60 -6.50 19.38
N ASP A 47 -14.64 -6.40 20.22
CA ASP A 47 -16.01 -6.70 19.86
C ASP A 47 -16.55 -5.79 18.75
N ASN A 48 -16.05 -4.54 18.70
CA ASN A 48 -16.41 -3.52 17.73
C ASN A 48 -15.16 -3.07 16.95
N ILE A 49 -14.92 -3.69 15.81
CA ILE A 49 -13.87 -3.29 14.90
C ILE A 49 -14.47 -2.58 13.68
N GLU A 50 -13.87 -1.46 13.30
CA GLU A 50 -14.20 -0.72 12.08
C GLU A 50 -12.91 -0.45 11.29
N PHE A 51 -12.96 -0.65 9.98
CA PHE A 51 -11.82 -0.43 9.11
C PHE A 51 -12.24 -0.12 7.67
N TYR A 52 -11.39 0.57 6.95
CA TYR A 52 -11.41 0.63 5.50
C TYR A 52 -10.48 -0.43 4.92
N SER A 53 -10.91 -1.07 3.85
CA SER A 53 -10.11 -2.09 3.15
C SER A 53 -10.08 -1.78 1.66
N ILE A 54 -8.88 -1.64 1.10
CA ILE A 54 -8.65 -1.35 -0.31
C ILE A 54 -7.80 -2.47 -0.89
N ARG A 55 -8.30 -3.11 -1.95
CA ARG A 55 -7.56 -4.10 -2.73
C ARG A 55 -7.18 -3.47 -4.06
N PHE A 56 -5.95 -3.67 -4.47
CA PHE A 56 -5.45 -3.14 -5.74
C PHE A 56 -4.32 -4.01 -6.29
N CYS A 57 -4.07 -3.91 -7.58
CA CYS A 57 -2.96 -4.59 -8.24
C CYS A 57 -1.93 -3.57 -8.71
N VAL A 58 -0.66 -3.91 -8.53
CA VAL A 58 0.47 -3.15 -9.06
C VAL A 58 0.96 -3.89 -10.30
N THR A 59 0.99 -3.19 -11.44
CA THR A 59 1.43 -3.80 -12.70
C THR A 59 2.93 -3.75 -12.91
N ALA A 60 3.64 -2.89 -12.15
CA ALA A 60 5.10 -2.89 -12.11
C ALA A 60 5.58 -4.05 -11.22
N ARG A 61 6.19 -5.06 -11.83
CA ARG A 61 6.77 -6.20 -11.12
C ARG A 61 8.28 -6.15 -11.17
N LEU A 62 8.91 -6.22 -10.02
CA LEU A 62 10.35 -6.48 -9.88
C LEU A 62 10.51 -7.95 -9.49
N ASN A 63 10.76 -8.85 -10.48
CA ASN A 63 11.19 -10.23 -10.24
C ASN A 63 10.42 -10.99 -9.14
N ASP A 64 9.08 -11.00 -9.18
CA ASP A 64 8.20 -11.65 -8.20
C ASP A 64 8.32 -11.13 -6.74
N SER A 65 8.90 -9.96 -6.53
CA SER A 65 9.04 -9.32 -5.22
C SER A 65 8.01 -8.21 -4.99
N ASP A 66 7.86 -7.83 -3.72
CA ASP A 66 7.01 -6.72 -3.30
C ASP A 66 7.56 -5.36 -3.75
N PHE A 67 7.09 -4.89 -4.91
CA PHE A 67 7.56 -3.62 -5.49
C PHE A 67 7.36 -2.42 -4.56
N LEU A 68 6.26 -2.35 -3.84
CA LEU A 68 5.96 -1.21 -2.97
C LEU A 68 6.78 -1.25 -1.68
N GLY A 69 6.94 -2.44 -1.09
CA GLY A 69 7.76 -2.61 0.11
C GLY A 69 9.26 -2.46 -0.18
N GLU A 70 9.77 -3.08 -1.26
CA GLU A 70 11.20 -3.08 -1.55
C GLU A 70 11.69 -1.76 -2.16
N TYR A 71 10.92 -1.15 -3.07
CA TYR A 71 11.35 0.05 -3.78
C TYR A 71 10.95 1.34 -3.06
N PHE A 72 9.72 1.40 -2.53
CA PHE A 72 9.21 2.58 -1.82
C PHE A 72 9.30 2.46 -0.30
N HIS A 73 9.80 1.32 0.20
CA HIS A 73 9.99 1.04 1.63
C HIS A 73 8.71 1.16 2.45
N ILE A 74 7.54 0.90 1.83
CA ILE A 74 6.27 0.93 2.54
C ILE A 74 6.26 -0.20 3.57
N PRO A 75 6.15 0.11 4.88
CA PRO A 75 6.22 -0.89 5.93
C PRO A 75 4.91 -1.69 5.99
N THR A 76 4.98 -2.91 6.52
CA THR A 76 3.80 -3.74 6.79
C THR A 76 2.79 -3.01 7.69
N ILE A 77 3.26 -2.22 8.66
CA ILE A 77 2.42 -1.40 9.54
C ILE A 77 2.93 0.03 9.57
N THR A 78 2.06 0.97 9.24
CA THR A 78 2.29 2.40 9.46
C THR A 78 1.50 2.83 10.69
N LYS A 79 2.23 3.23 11.74
CA LYS A 79 1.66 3.65 13.03
C LYS A 79 1.26 5.13 13.00
N ASN A 80 0.33 5.50 13.89
CA ASN A 80 -0.08 6.89 14.11
C ASN A 80 -0.42 7.62 12.80
N ALA A 81 -1.24 6.98 11.96
CA ALA A 81 -1.69 7.58 10.71
C ALA A 81 -2.49 8.87 11.00
N GLN A 82 -2.16 9.92 10.25
CA GLN A 82 -2.78 11.24 10.41
C GLN A 82 -4.22 11.23 9.88
N GLU A 83 -5.04 12.14 10.39
CA GLU A 83 -6.43 12.30 9.95
C GLU A 83 -6.55 12.66 8.46
N SER A 84 -5.55 13.32 7.91
CA SER A 84 -5.48 13.65 6.48
C SER A 84 -5.54 12.42 5.58
N VAL A 85 -4.87 11.32 5.94
CA VAL A 85 -4.90 10.09 5.15
C VAL A 85 -6.25 9.37 5.26
N LEU A 86 -6.93 9.47 6.40
CA LEU A 86 -8.28 8.93 6.56
C LEU A 86 -9.26 9.51 5.53
N THR A 87 -9.12 10.80 5.22
CA THR A 87 -9.96 11.46 4.22
C THR A 87 -9.85 10.78 2.85
N TYR A 88 -8.66 10.32 2.44
CA TYR A 88 -8.48 9.62 1.17
C TYR A 88 -9.19 8.25 1.16
N PHE A 89 -9.17 7.51 2.29
CA PHE A 89 -9.93 6.26 2.41
C PHE A 89 -11.44 6.51 2.33
N GLN A 90 -11.94 7.55 2.98
CA GLN A 90 -13.34 7.94 2.93
C GLN A 90 -13.77 8.35 1.52
N GLU A 91 -12.96 9.13 0.80
CA GLU A 91 -13.21 9.53 -0.59
C GLU A 91 -13.25 8.34 -1.54
N ILE A 92 -12.38 7.33 -1.34
CA ILE A 92 -12.41 6.08 -2.11
C ILE A 92 -13.73 5.36 -1.86
N TYR A 93 -14.14 5.21 -0.61
CA TYR A 93 -15.38 4.55 -0.24
C TYR A 93 -16.61 5.25 -0.85
N GLN A 94 -16.71 6.58 -0.70
CA GLN A 94 -17.78 7.37 -1.27
C GLN A 94 -17.81 7.30 -2.81
N SER A 95 -16.65 7.34 -3.44
CA SER A 95 -16.54 7.22 -4.88
C SER A 95 -16.95 5.82 -5.38
N ALA A 96 -16.62 4.77 -4.64
CA ALA A 96 -16.98 3.39 -4.99
C ALA A 96 -18.49 3.16 -4.98
N THR A 97 -19.20 3.80 -4.05
CA THR A 97 -20.67 3.73 -3.94
C THR A 97 -21.39 4.70 -4.89
N SER A 98 -20.68 5.63 -5.52
CA SER A 98 -21.23 6.65 -6.39
C SER A 98 -21.49 6.13 -7.81
N GLN A 99 -22.52 6.66 -8.46
CA GLN A 99 -22.77 6.45 -9.89
C GLN A 99 -22.08 7.53 -10.77
N ASN A 100 -21.29 8.42 -10.20
CA ASN A 100 -20.63 9.49 -10.95
C ASN A 100 -19.61 8.89 -11.95
N PRO A 101 -19.63 9.30 -13.24
CA PRO A 101 -18.66 8.81 -14.22
C PRO A 101 -17.19 9.05 -13.85
N SER A 102 -16.90 10.09 -13.06
CA SER A 102 -15.54 10.41 -12.60
C SER A 102 -15.03 9.52 -11.45
N ARG A 103 -15.87 8.62 -10.91
CA ARG A 103 -15.56 7.81 -9.73
C ARG A 103 -14.22 7.06 -9.81
N LEU A 104 -13.92 6.48 -10.97
CA LEU A 104 -12.68 5.71 -11.15
C LEU A 104 -11.42 6.59 -11.04
N PHE A 105 -11.47 7.82 -11.55
CA PHE A 105 -10.38 8.78 -11.42
C PHE A 105 -10.18 9.22 -9.96
N ARG A 106 -11.29 9.44 -9.22
CA ARG A 106 -11.24 9.78 -7.79
C ARG A 106 -10.67 8.65 -6.96
N ILE A 107 -11.13 7.41 -7.20
CA ILE A 107 -10.61 6.22 -6.52
C ILE A 107 -9.10 6.08 -6.76
N ARG A 108 -8.66 6.15 -8.01
CA ARG A 108 -7.25 6.04 -8.37
C ARG A 108 -6.42 7.17 -7.78
N GLY A 109 -6.85 8.42 -7.91
CA GLY A 109 -6.12 9.57 -7.40
C GLY A 109 -5.96 9.53 -5.87
N ASN A 110 -7.00 9.16 -5.13
CA ASN A 110 -6.92 9.02 -3.68
C ASN A 110 -6.05 7.82 -3.25
N LEU A 111 -6.05 6.71 -4.00
CA LEU A 111 -5.12 5.60 -3.75
C LEU A 111 -3.66 6.04 -3.93
N GLU A 112 -3.36 6.79 -5.00
CA GLU A 112 -2.00 7.33 -5.23
C GLU A 112 -1.57 8.29 -4.10
N LEU A 113 -2.50 9.10 -3.57
CA LEU A 113 -2.24 9.96 -2.40
C LEU A 113 -1.98 9.16 -1.12
N ILE A 114 -2.69 8.04 -0.89
CA ILE A 114 -2.40 7.14 0.23
C ILE A 114 -0.99 6.54 0.08
N LEU A 115 -0.63 6.04 -1.10
CA LEU A 115 0.70 5.47 -1.34
C LEU A 115 1.81 6.52 -1.17
N ALA A 116 1.59 7.75 -1.63
CA ALA A 116 2.51 8.86 -1.40
C ALA A 116 2.69 9.16 0.10
N TYR A 117 1.60 9.19 0.86
CA TYR A 117 1.65 9.36 2.31
C TYR A 117 2.47 8.25 3.00
N LEU A 118 2.23 6.98 2.65
CA LEU A 118 2.94 5.84 3.23
C LEU A 118 4.44 5.89 2.91
N THR A 119 4.80 6.24 1.68
CA THR A 119 6.19 6.41 1.26
C THR A 119 6.89 7.55 2.01
N GLN A 120 6.23 8.69 2.20
CA GLN A 120 6.78 9.81 2.97
C GLN A 120 7.00 9.43 4.44
N ARG A 121 6.07 8.70 5.05
CA ARG A 121 6.21 8.22 6.43
C ARG A 121 7.37 7.25 6.58
N ALA A 122 7.51 6.30 5.67
CA ALA A 122 8.61 5.34 5.67
C ALA A 122 9.98 6.03 5.60
N ASN A 123 10.12 7.04 4.75
CA ASN A 123 11.35 7.80 4.62
C ASN A 123 11.67 8.63 5.88
N ALA A 124 10.67 9.27 6.49
CA ALA A 124 10.83 10.05 7.72
C ALA A 124 11.25 9.17 8.91
N GLU A 125 10.69 7.95 9.03
CA GLU A 125 11.06 6.98 10.07
C GLU A 125 12.46 6.40 9.81
N GLY A 126 12.82 6.13 8.55
CA GLY A 126 14.17 5.69 8.16
C GLY A 126 15.26 6.75 8.42
N GLU A 127 14.93 8.04 8.35
CA GLU A 127 15.86 9.12 8.69
C GLU A 127 16.12 9.28 10.18
N ALA A 128 15.17 8.90 11.03
CA ALA A 128 15.31 8.93 12.48
C ALA A 128 16.21 7.78 13.03
N GLU A 129 16.38 6.68 12.26
CA GLU A 129 17.16 5.51 12.67
C GLU A 129 18.55 5.41 12.00
N ALA A 130 18.92 6.31 11.10
CA ALA A 130 20.16 6.19 10.32
C ALA A 130 21.38 6.78 11.01
N PRO A 131 22.41 5.96 11.35
CA PRO A 131 23.77 6.45 11.41
C PRO A 131 24.30 6.63 9.98
N SER A 132 24.75 7.84 9.69
CA SER A 132 25.51 8.35 8.54
C SER A 132 25.93 7.37 7.42
N GLU A 133 25.75 7.87 6.19
CA GLU A 133 26.12 7.31 4.89
C GLU A 133 25.09 6.35 4.27
N ARG A 134 24.17 6.95 3.52
CA ARG A 134 23.34 6.22 2.59
C ARG A 134 24.01 6.16 1.24
N ASP A 135 24.20 4.94 0.76
CA ASP A 135 24.33 4.69 -0.67
C ASP A 135 23.04 5.17 -1.35
N VAL A 136 23.08 6.37 -1.89
CA VAL A 136 22.14 6.78 -2.94
C VAL A 136 22.26 5.72 -4.04
N PRO A 137 21.19 5.06 -4.48
CA PRO A 137 21.27 4.15 -5.61
C PRO A 137 21.94 4.92 -6.75
N ASP A 138 23.13 4.49 -7.14
CA ASP A 138 23.92 5.11 -8.18
C ASP A 138 23.03 5.31 -9.42
N ALA A 139 23.22 6.41 -10.12
CA ALA A 139 22.51 6.70 -11.38
C ALA A 139 22.57 5.51 -12.36
N HIS A 140 23.58 4.66 -12.27
CA HIS A 140 23.69 3.37 -12.95
C HIS A 140 22.61 2.35 -12.56
N SER A 141 22.17 2.31 -11.30
CA SER A 141 21.08 1.42 -10.86
C SER A 141 19.74 1.86 -11.43
N LEU A 142 19.47 3.17 -11.47
CA LEU A 142 18.27 3.72 -12.09
C LEU A 142 18.26 3.57 -13.62
N GLU A 143 19.43 3.68 -14.28
CA GLU A 143 19.56 3.40 -15.72
C GLU A 143 19.41 1.91 -16.02
N ALA A 144 19.93 1.02 -15.18
CA ALA A 144 19.75 -0.42 -15.32
C ALA A 144 18.26 -0.82 -15.18
N ILE A 145 17.53 -0.21 -14.24
CA ILE A 145 16.09 -0.37 -14.08
C ILE A 145 15.35 0.19 -15.31
N ARG A 146 15.72 1.38 -15.79
CA ARG A 146 15.14 1.97 -17.01
C ARG A 146 15.41 1.12 -18.26
N ARG A 147 16.61 0.57 -18.43
CA ARG A 147 16.95 -0.32 -19.57
C ARG A 147 16.23 -1.66 -19.49
N ARG A 148 16.01 -2.20 -18.29
CA ARG A 148 15.22 -3.42 -18.07
C ARG A 148 13.76 -3.18 -18.41
N ASN A 149 13.19 -2.08 -17.93
CA ASN A 149 11.80 -1.70 -18.22
C ASN A 149 11.60 -1.38 -19.71
N ALA A 150 12.59 -0.79 -20.40
CA ALA A 150 12.53 -0.56 -21.84
C ALA A 150 12.52 -1.85 -22.66
N LYS A 151 13.17 -2.93 -22.21
CA LYS A 151 13.08 -4.25 -22.86
C LYS A 151 11.75 -4.96 -22.62
N THR A 152 11.07 -4.67 -21.51
CA THR A 152 9.74 -5.21 -21.18
C THR A 152 8.61 -4.39 -21.81
N GLN A 153 8.87 -3.13 -22.21
CA GLN A 153 7.91 -2.23 -22.84
C GLN A 153 7.50 -2.57 -24.28
N ASN A 154 8.04 -3.65 -24.86
CA ASN A 154 7.54 -4.13 -26.16
C ASN A 154 6.24 -4.96 -26.05
N ILE A 155 5.62 -5.00 -24.88
CA ILE A 155 4.26 -5.48 -24.66
C ILE A 155 3.42 -4.28 -24.21
N ASN A 156 2.80 -3.67 -25.21
CA ASN A 156 1.81 -2.60 -25.19
C ASN A 156 0.75 -2.81 -24.08
N ARG A 157 0.95 -2.27 -22.85
CA ARG A 157 -0.11 -2.15 -21.83
C ARG A 157 0.22 -1.08 -20.81
N ASP A 158 -0.65 -0.06 -20.79
CA ASP A 158 -0.82 0.93 -19.71
C ASP A 158 -0.72 0.27 -18.32
N PRO A 159 0.08 0.82 -17.37
CA PRO A 159 0.06 0.35 -15.99
C PRO A 159 -1.28 0.70 -15.36
N ARG A 160 -2.15 -0.30 -15.18
CA ARG A 160 -3.46 -0.11 -14.56
C ARG A 160 -3.40 -0.53 -13.10
N ILE A 161 -3.62 0.40 -12.20
CA ILE A 161 -3.99 0.12 -10.83
C ILE A 161 -5.49 -0.23 -10.84
N GLN A 162 -5.81 -1.48 -10.51
CA GLN A 162 -7.20 -1.89 -10.34
C GLN A 162 -7.52 -1.83 -8.85
N VAL A 163 -8.48 -0.97 -8.48
CA VAL A 163 -8.96 -0.86 -7.11
C VAL A 163 -10.27 -1.61 -7.00
N VAL A 164 -10.31 -2.55 -6.08
CA VAL A 164 -11.53 -3.25 -5.66
C VAL A 164 -11.79 -2.85 -4.21
N VAL A 165 -12.93 -2.22 -3.95
CA VAL A 165 -13.35 -1.85 -2.60
C VAL A 165 -14.34 -2.88 -2.11
N ASP A 166 -14.01 -3.56 -1.00
CA ASP A 166 -14.92 -4.49 -0.33
C ASP A 166 -15.78 -3.75 0.69
N TYR A 167 -17.03 -4.20 0.77
CA TYR A 167 -18.05 -3.73 1.72
C TYR A 167 -18.14 -4.67 2.91
#